data_abd5072b176b916ea657932a9cc6b1ea
#
_entry.id   abd5072b176b916ea657932a9cc6b1ea
#
_cell.length_a   1.000
_cell.length_b   1.000
_cell.length_c   1.000
_cell.angle_alpha   90.00
_cell.angle_beta   90.00
_cell.angle_gamma   90.00
#
_symmetry.space_group_name_H-M   'P 1'
#
loop_
_entity.id
_entity.type
_entity.pdbx_description
1 polymer ?
#
loop_
_entity_poly.entity_id
_entity_poly.type
_entity_poly.pdbx_seq_one_letter_code
_entity_poly.pdbx_strand_id
1 'polypeptide(L)'
;MSDFEVVAFDVYGTLFDITGEDWAAPEVVATMRTTQLQYSWLVSLMGDYRPFSELTRAAVEHALAVHATDADVDRVMEGMLRIRPYPETVAVLDRLRARARLAVLSNGDPPSLEALLANTGVRDRFDWVISAAEVSVFKPAPAVYQRLLDRTSVPRDRVLFVSSNGFDVAGAARFGLRVAWVNRRGSPPEGVGGEAEFIVKDLTELAGRVAQA
;
A
#
# COMPACT_ATOMS: atom_id res chain seq x y z
N MET A 1 15.67 15.44 16.80
CA MET A 1 14.35 14.78 16.91
C MET A 1 13.84 14.68 15.47
N SER A 2 13.24 13.57 15.07
CA SER A 2 12.69 13.43 13.71
C SER A 2 11.63 14.52 13.47
N ASP A 3 11.62 15.11 12.25
CA ASP A 3 10.59 16.06 11.84
C ASP A 3 9.21 15.39 11.68
N PHE A 4 9.15 14.05 11.72
CA PHE A 4 7.93 13.27 11.56
C PHE A 4 7.45 12.70 12.90
N GLU A 5 6.16 12.89 13.19
CA GLU A 5 5.48 12.26 14.31
C GLU A 5 4.84 10.93 13.92
N VAL A 6 4.43 10.80 12.66
CA VAL A 6 3.86 9.58 12.08
C VAL A 6 4.55 9.25 10.77
N VAL A 7 4.94 7.99 10.60
CA VAL A 7 5.30 7.41 9.30
C VAL A 7 4.22 6.41 8.91
N ALA A 8 3.48 6.72 7.85
CA ALA A 8 2.37 5.92 7.36
C ALA A 8 2.76 5.17 6.08
N PHE A 9 2.47 3.89 6.03
CA PHE A 9 2.87 3.00 4.94
C PHE A 9 1.67 2.50 4.14
N ASP A 10 1.79 2.52 2.82
CA ASP A 10 1.07 1.59 1.97
C ASP A 10 1.56 0.15 2.24
N VAL A 11 0.75 -0.84 1.85
CA VAL A 11 1.00 -2.26 2.17
C VAL A 11 1.54 -3.03 0.97
N TYR A 12 0.71 -3.19 -0.05
CA TYR A 12 0.96 -4.08 -1.19
C TYR A 12 1.99 -3.50 -2.16
N GLY A 13 3.14 -4.16 -2.30
CA GLY A 13 4.28 -3.70 -3.10
C GLY A 13 5.21 -2.74 -2.33
N THR A 14 4.79 -2.24 -1.15
CA THR A 14 5.57 -1.32 -0.31
C THR A 14 6.24 -2.06 0.85
N LEU A 15 5.46 -2.66 1.72
CA LEU A 15 5.93 -3.50 2.84
C LEU A 15 6.02 -4.97 2.45
N PHE A 16 5.15 -5.43 1.54
CA PHE A 16 4.99 -6.83 1.15
C PHE A 16 5.23 -7.00 -0.34
N ASP A 17 5.97 -8.05 -0.68
CA ASP A 17 6.22 -8.43 -2.07
C ASP A 17 5.00 -9.13 -2.66
N ILE A 18 4.40 -8.49 -3.66
CA ILE A 18 3.22 -9.00 -4.38
C ILE A 18 3.58 -9.74 -5.68
N THR A 19 4.86 -9.97 -5.96
CA THR A 19 5.28 -10.64 -7.21
C THR A 19 4.96 -12.13 -7.23
N GLY A 20 4.60 -12.70 -6.09
CA GLY A 20 3.80 -13.90 -5.92
C GLY A 20 4.29 -15.17 -6.59
N GLU A 21 5.56 -15.53 -6.39
CA GLU A 21 6.18 -16.68 -7.06
C GLU A 21 5.48 -18.02 -6.80
N ASP A 22 4.79 -18.18 -5.67
CA ASP A 22 4.29 -19.48 -5.23
C ASP A 22 2.78 -19.71 -5.46
N TRP A 23 2.00 -18.68 -5.87
CA TRP A 23 0.53 -18.78 -5.91
C TRP A 23 -0.10 -18.50 -7.27
N ALA A 24 0.58 -17.78 -8.18
CA ALA A 24 0.15 -17.59 -9.57
C ALA A 24 1.35 -17.23 -10.45
N ALA A 25 1.22 -17.48 -11.78
CA ALA A 25 2.23 -17.08 -12.75
C ALA A 25 2.43 -15.55 -12.78
N PRO A 26 3.64 -15.03 -13.00
CA PRO A 26 3.95 -13.60 -12.96
C PRO A 26 3.06 -12.74 -13.85
N GLU A 27 2.72 -13.21 -15.06
CA GLU A 27 1.84 -12.52 -16.00
C GLU A 27 0.39 -12.44 -15.49
N VAL A 28 -0.10 -13.47 -14.79
CA VAL A 28 -1.41 -13.49 -14.14
C VAL A 28 -1.43 -12.46 -13.02
N VAL A 29 -0.38 -12.43 -12.19
CA VAL A 29 -0.24 -11.45 -11.11
C VAL A 29 -0.21 -10.03 -11.64
N ALA A 30 0.55 -9.77 -12.71
CA ALA A 30 0.63 -8.44 -13.32
C ALA A 30 -0.73 -7.97 -13.88
N THR A 31 -1.45 -8.84 -14.59
CA THR A 31 -2.78 -8.55 -15.11
C THR A 31 -3.78 -8.34 -13.98
N MET A 32 -3.80 -9.22 -12.99
CA MET A 32 -4.66 -9.11 -11.82
C MET A 32 -4.43 -7.77 -11.09
N ARG A 33 -3.18 -7.38 -10.83
CA ARG A 33 -2.87 -6.12 -10.14
C ARG A 33 -3.34 -4.89 -10.92
N THR A 34 -3.10 -4.86 -12.21
CA THR A 34 -3.57 -3.75 -13.07
C THR A 34 -5.10 -3.66 -13.07
N THR A 35 -5.77 -4.79 -13.25
CA THR A 35 -7.24 -4.87 -13.26
C THR A 35 -7.83 -4.51 -11.89
N GLN A 36 -7.25 -4.99 -10.80
CA GLN A 36 -7.67 -4.67 -9.43
C GLN A 36 -7.66 -3.17 -9.15
N LEU A 37 -6.57 -2.49 -9.53
CA LEU A 37 -6.46 -1.03 -9.39
C LEU A 37 -7.47 -0.31 -10.28
N GLN A 38 -7.57 -0.73 -11.54
CA GLN A 38 -8.56 -0.17 -12.47
C GLN A 38 -9.99 -0.30 -11.93
N TYR A 39 -10.37 -1.47 -11.40
CA TYR A 39 -11.70 -1.67 -10.82
C TYR A 39 -11.90 -0.79 -9.58
N SER A 40 -10.89 -0.64 -8.72
CA SER A 40 -10.99 0.23 -7.56
C SER A 40 -11.23 1.71 -7.94
N TRP A 41 -10.62 2.17 -9.02
CA TRP A 41 -10.84 3.52 -9.54
C TRP A 41 -12.23 3.65 -10.20
N LEU A 42 -12.65 2.66 -10.97
CA LEU A 42 -13.97 2.66 -11.62
C LEU A 42 -15.10 2.72 -10.59
N VAL A 43 -15.09 1.87 -9.56
CA VAL A 43 -16.14 1.89 -8.52
C VAL A 43 -16.10 3.19 -7.72
N SER A 44 -14.92 3.76 -7.48
CA SER A 44 -14.78 5.06 -6.83
C SER A 44 -15.41 6.19 -7.65
N LEU A 45 -15.16 6.20 -8.98
CA LEU A 45 -15.72 7.21 -9.89
C LEU A 45 -17.24 7.03 -10.10
N MET A 46 -17.73 5.79 -10.10
CA MET A 46 -19.15 5.49 -10.22
C MET A 46 -19.94 5.73 -8.92
N GLY A 47 -19.24 5.91 -7.78
CA GLY A 47 -19.89 5.99 -6.46
C GLY A 47 -20.52 4.66 -6.03
N ASP A 48 -20.03 3.54 -6.54
CA ASP A 48 -20.51 2.17 -6.26
C ASP A 48 -19.44 1.41 -5.49
N TYR A 49 -19.21 1.82 -4.24
CA TYR A 49 -18.20 1.19 -3.40
C TYR A 49 -18.47 -0.30 -3.18
N ARG A 50 -17.43 -1.11 -3.42
CA ARG A 50 -17.42 -2.56 -3.14
C ARG A 50 -16.15 -2.89 -2.35
N PRO A 51 -16.20 -3.90 -1.45
CA PRO A 51 -14.99 -4.36 -0.72
C PRO A 51 -13.83 -4.66 -1.66
N PHE A 52 -12.62 -4.28 -1.26
CA PHE A 52 -11.41 -4.49 -2.08
C PHE A 52 -11.16 -5.97 -2.38
N SER A 53 -11.54 -6.87 -1.46
CA SER A 53 -11.46 -8.32 -1.66
C SER A 53 -12.38 -8.81 -2.78
N GLU A 54 -13.57 -8.23 -2.94
CA GLU A 54 -14.47 -8.54 -4.07
C GLU A 54 -13.85 -8.09 -5.39
N LEU A 55 -13.29 -6.88 -5.43
CA LEU A 55 -12.60 -6.36 -6.62
C LEU A 55 -11.36 -7.20 -6.94
N THR A 56 -10.65 -7.67 -5.90
CA THR A 56 -9.51 -8.58 -6.07
C THR A 56 -9.94 -9.89 -6.69
N ARG A 57 -11.01 -10.50 -6.20
CA ARG A 57 -11.57 -11.75 -6.76
C ARG A 57 -11.95 -11.57 -8.24
N ALA A 58 -12.70 -10.53 -8.55
CA ALA A 58 -13.08 -10.22 -9.93
C ALA A 58 -11.85 -9.97 -10.83
N ALA A 59 -10.80 -9.35 -10.30
CA ALA A 59 -9.54 -9.14 -11.04
C ALA A 59 -8.74 -10.45 -11.24
N VAL A 60 -8.78 -11.36 -10.26
CA VAL A 60 -8.21 -12.71 -10.40
C VAL A 60 -8.94 -13.48 -11.50
N GLU A 61 -10.27 -13.56 -11.44
CA GLU A 61 -11.09 -14.23 -12.45
C GLU A 61 -10.81 -13.66 -13.85
N HIS A 62 -10.74 -12.35 -13.98
CA HIS A 62 -10.39 -11.69 -15.23
C HIS A 62 -8.99 -12.09 -15.74
N ALA A 63 -7.99 -12.06 -14.87
CA ALA A 63 -6.61 -12.40 -15.24
C ALA A 63 -6.48 -13.87 -15.67
N LEU A 64 -7.14 -14.79 -14.95
CA LEU A 64 -7.16 -16.20 -15.32
C LEU A 64 -7.82 -16.43 -16.70
N ALA A 65 -8.92 -15.72 -16.96
CA ALA A 65 -9.59 -15.78 -18.28
C ALA A 65 -8.70 -15.21 -19.40
N VAL A 66 -8.03 -14.08 -19.18
CA VAL A 66 -7.09 -13.46 -20.17
C VAL A 66 -5.95 -14.40 -20.53
N HIS A 67 -5.39 -15.10 -19.53
CA HIS A 67 -4.25 -16.00 -19.72
C HIS A 67 -4.66 -17.46 -20.00
N ALA A 68 -5.97 -17.73 -20.15
CA ALA A 68 -6.53 -19.05 -20.42
C ALA A 68 -5.97 -20.15 -19.49
N THR A 69 -5.90 -19.85 -18.18
CA THR A 69 -5.38 -20.76 -17.16
C THR A 69 -6.50 -21.24 -16.24
N ASP A 70 -6.45 -22.54 -15.88
CA ASP A 70 -7.44 -23.21 -14.99
C ASP A 70 -7.03 -23.12 -13.51
N ALA A 71 -6.20 -22.14 -13.12
CA ALA A 71 -5.83 -21.98 -11.72
C ALA A 71 -7.05 -21.67 -10.85
N ASP A 72 -7.05 -22.24 -9.65
CA ASP A 72 -8.13 -22.05 -8.67
C ASP A 72 -8.10 -20.62 -8.10
N VAL A 73 -9.19 -19.88 -8.27
CA VAL A 73 -9.39 -18.51 -7.76
C VAL A 73 -9.18 -18.45 -6.26
N ASP A 74 -9.73 -19.40 -5.49
CA ASP A 74 -9.62 -19.41 -4.03
C ASP A 74 -8.17 -19.63 -3.59
N ARG A 75 -7.42 -20.48 -4.29
CA ARG A 75 -5.98 -20.65 -4.04
C ARG A 75 -5.19 -19.35 -4.25
N VAL A 76 -5.50 -18.62 -5.32
CA VAL A 76 -4.87 -17.31 -5.58
C VAL A 76 -5.20 -16.32 -4.47
N MET A 77 -6.48 -16.24 -4.07
CA MET A 77 -6.95 -15.37 -2.99
C MET A 77 -6.28 -15.71 -1.65
N GLU A 78 -6.16 -16.99 -1.30
CA GLU A 78 -5.44 -17.44 -0.11
C GLU A 78 -3.94 -17.09 -0.16
N GLY A 79 -3.32 -17.23 -1.34
CA GLY A 79 -1.93 -16.84 -1.56
C GLY A 79 -1.67 -15.38 -1.22
N MET A 80 -2.59 -14.49 -1.58
CA MET A 80 -2.49 -13.06 -1.28
C MET A 80 -2.53 -12.74 0.23
N LEU A 81 -3.11 -13.59 1.05
CA LEU A 81 -3.10 -13.44 2.52
C LEU A 81 -1.80 -13.97 3.16
N ARG A 82 -0.90 -14.55 2.37
CA ARG A 82 0.36 -15.16 2.80
C ARG A 82 1.58 -14.57 2.12
N ILE A 83 1.41 -13.46 1.38
CA ILE A 83 2.54 -12.74 0.77
C ILE A 83 3.55 -12.35 1.83
N ARG A 84 4.84 -12.41 1.46
CA ARG A 84 5.93 -12.16 2.41
C ARG A 84 6.28 -10.68 2.48
N PRO A 85 6.63 -10.17 3.66
CA PRO A 85 7.23 -8.84 3.74
C PRO A 85 8.59 -8.85 3.02
N TYR A 86 8.99 -7.70 2.48
CA TYR A 86 10.35 -7.54 1.99
C TYR A 86 11.35 -7.83 3.10
N PRO A 87 12.55 -8.38 2.80
CA PRO A 87 13.51 -8.84 3.81
C PRO A 87 13.88 -7.78 4.84
N GLU A 88 13.93 -6.52 4.42
CA GLU A 88 14.29 -5.39 5.28
C GLU A 88 13.13 -4.84 6.13
N THR A 89 11.88 -5.22 5.84
CA THR A 89 10.67 -4.60 6.41
C THR A 89 10.68 -4.60 7.92
N VAL A 90 10.91 -5.75 8.55
CA VAL A 90 10.86 -5.89 10.02
C VAL A 90 11.88 -5.00 10.70
N ALA A 91 13.15 -5.07 10.26
CA ALA A 91 14.22 -4.29 10.85
C ALA A 91 14.02 -2.77 10.66
N VAL A 92 13.46 -2.37 9.53
CA VAL A 92 13.17 -0.95 9.25
C VAL A 92 12.02 -0.45 10.11
N LEU A 93 10.93 -1.22 10.25
CA LEU A 93 9.80 -0.84 11.12
C LEU A 93 10.27 -0.68 12.57
N ASP A 94 11.08 -1.61 13.10
CA ASP A 94 11.63 -1.53 14.46
C ASP A 94 12.52 -0.27 14.64
N ARG A 95 13.33 0.07 13.64
CA ARG A 95 14.16 1.27 13.67
C ARG A 95 13.36 2.57 13.63
N LEU A 96 12.32 2.62 12.79
CA LEU A 96 11.47 3.81 12.65
C LEU A 96 10.59 4.01 13.88
N ARG A 97 10.08 2.93 14.49
CA ARG A 97 9.26 2.98 15.70
C ARG A 97 9.98 3.61 16.90
N ALA A 98 11.29 3.56 16.94
CA ALA A 98 12.07 4.26 17.95
C ALA A 98 12.04 5.81 17.81
N ARG A 99 11.47 6.34 16.71
CA ARG A 99 11.50 7.76 16.37
C ARG A 99 10.14 8.38 16.08
N ALA A 100 9.19 7.58 15.58
CA ALA A 100 7.85 8.01 15.18
C ALA A 100 6.84 6.89 15.44
N ARG A 101 5.57 7.25 15.56
CA ARG A 101 4.46 6.29 15.54
C ARG A 101 4.26 5.78 14.12
N LEU A 102 3.86 4.52 13.97
CA LEU A 102 3.69 3.93 12.65
C LEU A 102 2.21 3.67 12.33
N ALA A 103 1.84 3.94 11.09
CA ALA A 103 0.50 3.67 10.58
C ALA A 103 0.55 2.85 9.29
N VAL A 104 -0.48 2.08 9.05
CA VAL A 104 -0.83 1.54 7.73
C VAL A 104 -1.96 2.38 7.15
N LEU A 105 -1.88 2.69 5.86
CA LEU A 105 -2.97 3.23 5.05
C LEU A 105 -3.06 2.43 3.76
N SER A 106 -4.12 1.64 3.59
CA SER A 106 -4.24 0.69 2.48
C SER A 106 -5.63 0.69 1.84
N ASN A 107 -5.68 0.26 0.58
CA ASN A 107 -6.95 -0.06 -0.09
C ASN A 107 -7.56 -1.38 0.41
N GLY A 108 -6.76 -2.27 1.01
CA GLY A 108 -7.22 -3.57 1.51
C GLY A 108 -8.30 -3.47 2.59
N ASP A 109 -9.18 -4.44 2.62
CA ASP A 109 -10.26 -4.52 3.61
C ASP A 109 -9.69 -4.77 5.02
N PRO A 110 -10.34 -4.25 6.09
CA PRO A 110 -9.83 -4.40 7.44
C PRO A 110 -9.55 -5.84 7.86
N PRO A 111 -10.41 -6.86 7.61
CA PRO A 111 -10.10 -8.24 7.97
C PRO A 111 -8.88 -8.81 7.25
N SER A 112 -8.72 -8.49 5.95
CA SER A 112 -7.58 -8.95 5.14
C SER A 112 -6.26 -8.32 5.60
N LEU A 113 -6.29 -7.03 5.94
CA LEU A 113 -5.12 -6.31 6.45
C LEU A 113 -4.70 -6.85 7.81
N GLU A 114 -5.63 -7.00 8.74
CA GLU A 114 -5.34 -7.55 10.07
C GLU A 114 -4.79 -8.98 9.97
N ALA A 115 -5.38 -9.84 9.13
CA ALA A 115 -4.89 -11.19 8.91
C ALA A 115 -3.47 -11.21 8.32
N LEU A 116 -3.21 -10.41 7.27
CA LEU A 116 -1.89 -10.32 6.64
C LEU A 116 -0.81 -9.85 7.63
N LEU A 117 -1.08 -8.76 8.35
CA LEU A 117 -0.14 -8.19 9.31
C LEU A 117 0.12 -9.10 10.50
N ALA A 118 -0.91 -9.80 11.00
CA ALA A 118 -0.80 -10.77 12.09
C ALA A 118 -0.02 -12.01 11.66
N ASN A 119 -0.37 -12.61 10.51
CA ASN A 119 0.27 -13.82 9.98
C ASN A 119 1.77 -13.64 9.73
N THR A 120 2.20 -12.41 9.44
CA THR A 120 3.60 -12.06 9.18
C THR A 120 4.32 -11.50 10.40
N GLY A 121 3.64 -11.38 11.54
CA GLY A 121 4.22 -10.93 12.81
C GLY A 121 4.61 -9.45 12.84
N VAL A 122 4.05 -8.61 11.93
CA VAL A 122 4.37 -7.18 11.90
C VAL A 122 3.27 -6.29 12.48
N ARG A 123 2.10 -6.87 12.83
CA ARG A 123 0.93 -6.11 13.30
C ARG A 123 1.24 -5.21 14.49
N ASP A 124 1.95 -5.70 15.48
CA ASP A 124 2.25 -4.99 16.74
C ASP A 124 3.21 -3.80 16.58
N ARG A 125 3.74 -3.60 15.37
CA ARG A 125 4.58 -2.46 15.04
C ARG A 125 3.79 -1.23 14.66
N PHE A 126 2.49 -1.38 14.37
CA PHE A 126 1.63 -0.29 13.92
C PHE A 126 0.67 0.16 15.01
N ASP A 127 0.67 1.46 15.28
CA ASP A 127 -0.27 2.13 16.19
C ASP A 127 -1.66 2.23 15.53
N TRP A 128 -1.71 2.36 14.20
CA TRP A 128 -2.94 2.42 13.42
C TRP A 128 -2.88 1.53 12.18
N VAL A 129 -3.97 0.82 11.94
CA VAL A 129 -4.26 0.15 10.67
C VAL A 129 -5.51 0.81 10.11
N ILE A 130 -5.35 1.51 8.98
CA ILE A 130 -6.38 2.35 8.37
C ILE A 130 -6.67 1.81 6.98
N SER A 131 -7.94 1.53 6.72
CA SER A 131 -8.42 1.04 5.43
C SER A 131 -9.19 2.14 4.68
N ALA A 132 -9.05 2.18 3.37
CA ALA A 132 -9.87 2.98 2.47
C ALA A 132 -11.37 2.66 2.59
N ALA A 133 -11.73 1.46 3.06
CA ALA A 133 -13.10 1.05 3.39
C ALA A 133 -13.77 2.00 4.39
N GLU A 134 -13.01 2.66 5.28
CA GLU A 134 -13.55 3.60 6.27
C GLU A 134 -14.18 4.86 5.64
N VAL A 135 -13.86 5.13 4.38
CA VAL A 135 -14.39 6.28 3.61
C VAL A 135 -15.08 5.88 2.30
N SER A 136 -15.25 4.57 2.07
CA SER A 136 -15.96 4.01 0.93
C SER A 136 -15.47 4.53 -0.44
N VAL A 137 -14.16 4.80 -0.56
CA VAL A 137 -13.49 5.21 -1.80
C VAL A 137 -12.03 4.80 -1.72
N PHE A 138 -11.40 4.55 -2.87
CA PHE A 138 -10.02 4.05 -2.91
C PHE A 138 -8.99 5.14 -3.23
N LYS A 139 -7.73 4.92 -2.84
CA LYS A 139 -6.59 5.71 -3.30
C LYS A 139 -6.60 5.77 -4.84
N PRO A 140 -6.29 6.92 -5.42
CA PRO A 140 -5.71 8.12 -4.82
C PRO A 140 -6.73 9.21 -4.42
N ALA A 141 -7.96 8.85 -4.05
CA ALA A 141 -8.96 9.83 -3.61
C ALA A 141 -8.50 10.58 -2.35
N PRO A 142 -8.62 11.93 -2.30
CA PRO A 142 -8.17 12.75 -1.16
C PRO A 142 -8.76 12.34 0.19
N ALA A 143 -9.99 11.83 0.20
CA ALA A 143 -10.67 11.38 1.41
C ALA A 143 -9.91 10.27 2.15
N VAL A 144 -9.19 9.41 1.41
CA VAL A 144 -8.38 8.33 2.01
C VAL A 144 -7.20 8.90 2.80
N TYR A 145 -6.50 9.90 2.26
CA TYR A 145 -5.39 10.56 2.94
C TYR A 145 -5.88 11.46 4.08
N GLN A 146 -7.05 12.10 3.92
CA GLN A 146 -7.70 12.84 5.00
C GLN A 146 -8.02 11.91 6.17
N ARG A 147 -8.49 10.67 5.91
CA ARG A 147 -8.77 9.69 6.96
C ARG A 147 -7.53 9.36 7.80
N LEU A 148 -6.34 9.31 7.21
CA LEU A 148 -5.08 9.15 7.95
C LEU A 148 -4.89 10.29 8.96
N LEU A 149 -5.09 11.54 8.55
CA LEU A 149 -4.95 12.70 9.44
C LEU A 149 -5.99 12.68 10.56
N ASP A 150 -7.24 12.34 10.24
CA ASP A 150 -8.34 12.27 11.23
C ASP A 150 -8.06 11.19 12.30
N ARG A 151 -7.52 10.03 11.88
CA ARG A 151 -7.24 8.90 12.78
C ARG A 151 -6.01 9.14 13.66
N THR A 152 -5.01 9.81 13.14
CA THR A 152 -3.75 10.05 13.85
C THR A 152 -3.79 11.35 14.67
N SER A 153 -4.63 12.30 14.30
CA SER A 153 -4.70 13.65 14.87
C SER A 153 -3.36 14.38 14.82
N VAL A 154 -2.55 14.12 13.78
CA VAL A 154 -1.23 14.72 13.56
C VAL A 154 -1.31 15.70 12.39
N PRO A 155 -0.69 16.90 12.51
CA PRO A 155 -0.61 17.84 11.40
C PRO A 155 0.02 17.23 10.15
N ARG A 156 -0.47 17.62 8.99
CA ARG A 156 -0.09 17.06 7.68
C ARG A 156 1.42 17.11 7.42
N ASP A 157 2.08 18.19 7.78
CA ASP A 157 3.52 18.42 7.63
C ASP A 157 4.39 17.57 8.57
N ARG A 158 3.75 16.92 9.57
CA ARG A 158 4.39 15.98 10.52
C ARG A 158 4.14 14.51 10.17
N VAL A 159 3.47 14.24 9.05
CA VAL A 159 3.20 12.90 8.54
C VAL A 159 4.03 12.63 7.31
N LEU A 160 4.86 11.59 7.34
CA LEU A 160 5.52 11.03 6.15
C LEU A 160 4.69 9.85 5.64
N PHE A 161 4.22 9.94 4.41
CA PHE A 161 3.57 8.84 3.73
C PHE A 161 4.55 8.10 2.83
N VAL A 162 4.56 6.77 2.90
CA VAL A 162 5.52 5.90 2.21
C VAL A 162 4.78 4.95 1.29
N SER A 163 5.08 4.99 0.00
CA SER A 163 4.52 4.04 -0.97
C SER A 163 5.51 3.71 -2.08
N SER A 164 5.41 2.48 -2.62
CA SER A 164 6.13 2.06 -3.85
C SER A 164 5.28 2.27 -5.10
N ASN A 165 3.97 2.52 -4.95
CA ASN A 165 3.03 2.67 -6.05
C ASN A 165 3.01 4.12 -6.55
N GLY A 166 3.39 4.38 -7.80
CA GLY A 166 3.49 5.74 -8.36
C GLY A 166 2.20 6.53 -8.22
N PHE A 167 1.04 5.95 -8.57
CA PHE A 167 -0.26 6.61 -8.44
C PHE A 167 -0.58 7.05 -7.00
N ASP A 168 -0.16 6.26 -6.01
CA ASP A 168 -0.39 6.54 -4.59
C ASP A 168 0.54 7.66 -4.09
N VAL A 169 1.81 7.64 -4.54
CA VAL A 169 2.77 8.73 -4.35
C VAL A 169 2.22 10.04 -4.92
N ALA A 170 1.79 10.02 -6.19
CA ALA A 170 1.24 11.19 -6.89
C ALA A 170 0.00 11.74 -6.18
N GLY A 171 -0.92 10.87 -5.75
CA GLY A 171 -2.14 11.25 -5.03
C GLY A 171 -1.86 11.83 -3.65
N ALA A 172 -1.02 11.18 -2.86
CA ALA A 172 -0.65 11.62 -1.51
C ALA A 172 0.09 12.98 -1.53
N ALA A 173 1.04 13.14 -2.46
CA ALA A 173 1.75 14.40 -2.63
C ALA A 173 0.82 15.52 -3.14
N ARG A 174 -0.11 15.24 -4.06
CA ARG A 174 -1.13 16.18 -4.50
C ARG A 174 -2.08 16.59 -3.38
N PHE A 175 -2.40 15.68 -2.47
CA PHE A 175 -3.16 15.97 -1.25
C PHE A 175 -2.37 16.88 -0.27
N GLY A 176 -1.05 16.93 -0.38
CA GLY A 176 -0.14 17.77 0.40
C GLY A 176 0.51 17.07 1.59
N LEU A 177 0.55 15.73 1.61
CA LEU A 177 1.43 15.00 2.52
C LEU A 177 2.89 15.12 2.09
N ARG A 178 3.81 14.98 3.04
CA ARG A 178 5.21 14.69 2.75
C ARG A 178 5.30 13.22 2.34
N VAL A 179 5.96 12.92 1.22
CA VAL A 179 5.91 11.57 0.62
C VAL A 179 7.31 11.04 0.36
N ALA A 180 7.53 9.80 0.72
CA ALA A 180 8.67 9.01 0.29
C ALA A 180 8.23 7.95 -0.73
N TRP A 181 8.85 7.98 -1.92
CA TRP A 181 8.65 6.97 -2.94
C TRP A 181 9.73 5.89 -2.85
N VAL A 182 9.33 4.67 -2.51
CA VAL A 182 10.20 3.49 -2.52
C VAL A 182 10.24 2.92 -3.93
N ASN A 183 11.06 3.50 -4.79
CA ASN A 183 11.17 3.19 -6.21
C ASN A 183 12.13 2.01 -6.46
N ARG A 184 11.71 0.80 -6.08
CA ARG A 184 12.51 -0.42 -6.19
C ARG A 184 12.92 -0.77 -7.63
N ARG A 185 12.13 -0.34 -8.61
CA ARG A 185 12.29 -0.71 -10.03
C ARG A 185 12.93 0.38 -10.89
N GLY A 186 13.22 1.55 -10.31
CA GLY A 186 13.72 2.70 -11.07
C GLY A 186 12.72 3.22 -12.12
N SER A 187 11.42 3.09 -11.82
CA SER A 187 10.37 3.56 -12.73
C SER A 187 10.39 5.09 -12.86
N PRO A 188 9.98 5.65 -14.00
CA PRO A 188 9.77 7.09 -14.12
C PRO A 188 8.62 7.53 -13.19
N PRO A 189 8.63 8.79 -12.71
CA PRO A 189 7.52 9.33 -11.93
C PRO A 189 6.25 9.44 -12.79
N GLU A 190 5.10 9.44 -12.11
CA GLU A 190 3.83 9.71 -12.77
C GLU A 190 3.81 11.12 -13.36
N GLY A 191 3.25 11.25 -14.57
CA GLY A 191 3.12 12.55 -15.27
C GLY A 191 1.99 13.43 -14.71
N VAL A 192 1.35 13.01 -13.62
CA VAL A 192 0.22 13.69 -12.97
C VAL A 192 0.37 13.63 -11.45
N GLY A 193 -0.30 14.54 -10.75
CA GLY A 193 -0.30 14.55 -9.27
C GLY A 193 0.80 15.43 -8.68
N GLY A 194 1.36 15.05 -7.52
CA GLY A 194 2.45 15.73 -6.84
C GLY A 194 3.74 14.91 -6.84
N GLU A 195 4.84 15.54 -6.46
CA GLU A 195 6.17 14.92 -6.43
C GLU A 195 6.50 14.41 -5.03
N ALA A 196 7.26 13.30 -4.96
CA ALA A 196 7.79 12.79 -3.71
C ALA A 196 8.92 13.68 -3.17
N GLU A 197 8.96 13.90 -1.87
CA GLU A 197 10.05 14.60 -1.19
C GLU A 197 11.33 13.75 -1.15
N PHE A 198 11.17 12.44 -0.96
CA PHE A 198 12.26 11.47 -1.00
C PHE A 198 11.99 10.41 -2.07
N ILE A 199 13.00 10.11 -2.88
CA ILE A 199 13.01 8.93 -3.75
C ILE A 199 14.13 8.03 -3.24
N VAL A 200 13.76 6.83 -2.83
CA VAL A 200 14.66 5.82 -2.26
C VAL A 200 14.49 4.49 -2.98
N LYS A 201 15.52 3.65 -3.00
CA LYS A 201 15.48 2.35 -3.69
C LYS A 201 14.85 1.23 -2.85
N ASP A 202 14.89 1.35 -1.52
CA ASP A 202 14.36 0.38 -0.57
C ASP A 202 14.01 1.05 0.78
N LEU A 203 13.40 0.28 1.68
CA LEU A 203 13.05 0.78 3.01
C LEU A 203 14.28 1.02 3.91
N THR A 204 15.42 0.38 3.63
CA THR A 204 16.66 0.61 4.39
C THR A 204 17.19 2.02 4.16
N GLU A 205 17.19 2.45 2.89
CA GLU A 205 17.56 3.82 2.53
C GLU A 205 16.58 4.84 3.14
N LEU A 206 15.26 4.54 3.11
CA LEU A 206 14.25 5.37 3.76
C LEU A 206 14.57 5.61 5.25
N ALA A 207 14.86 4.53 6.00
CA ALA A 207 15.18 4.65 7.41
C ALA A 207 16.44 5.50 7.66
N GLY A 208 17.38 5.49 6.73
CA GLY A 208 18.55 6.38 6.74
C GLY A 208 18.17 7.85 6.57
N ARG A 209 17.27 8.17 5.62
CA ARG A 209 16.79 9.53 5.37
C ARG A 209 15.99 10.09 6.56
N VAL A 210 15.04 9.31 7.08
CA VAL A 210 14.24 9.71 8.26
C VAL A 210 15.09 9.92 9.50
N ALA A 211 16.25 9.24 9.60
CA ALA A 211 17.16 9.42 10.72
C ALA A 211 17.95 10.75 10.65
N GLN A 212 18.05 11.36 9.49
CA GLN A 212 18.79 12.60 9.24
C GLN A 212 17.87 13.84 9.21
N ALA A 213 16.57 13.64 9.02
CA ALA A 213 15.54 14.67 9.11
C ALA A 213 15.09 14.84 10.58
#